data_950169a255793bd7c6dd29921c68d286
#
_entry.id   950169a255793bd7c6dd29921c68d286
#
_cell.length_a   1.000
_cell.length_b   1.000
_cell.length_c   1.000
_cell.angle_alpha   90.00
_cell.angle_beta   90.00
_cell.angle_gamma   90.00
#
_symmetry.space_group_name_H-M   'P 1'
#
loop_
_entity.id
_entity.type
_entity.pdbx_description
1 polymer ?
#
loop_
_entity_poly.entity_id
_entity_poly.type
_entity_poly.pdbx_seq_one_letter_code
_entity_poly.pdbx_strand_id
1 'polypeptide(L)'
;MKGTRTWTVISVLSLIVISSVAAIKPGKNPDSSFKNLKVLPKNISQKQLSVIMVDQFQDELGVSCNFCHSENKETHKPDYVSDEKPEKQIARLMMQMTNRINKKYFKLGHAMIGDSTSIVTCGTCHQGKPLPEKF
;
A
#
# COMPACT_ATOMS: atom_id res chain seq x y z
N MET A 1 55.72 -19.77 -19.84
CA MET A 1 55.12 -18.41 -19.87
C MET A 1 53.64 -18.42 -20.32
N LYS A 2 52.78 -19.37 -19.88
CA LYS A 2 51.33 -19.43 -20.24
C LYS A 2 50.38 -19.08 -19.08
N GLY A 3 50.88 -18.96 -17.84
CA GLY A 3 50.03 -18.74 -16.66
C GLY A 3 49.57 -17.29 -16.39
N THR A 4 50.38 -16.31 -16.80
CA THR A 4 50.12 -14.90 -16.48
C THR A 4 48.97 -14.29 -17.31
N ARG A 5 48.81 -14.73 -18.55
CA ARG A 5 47.73 -14.25 -19.45
C ARG A 5 46.31 -14.70 -19.01
N THR A 6 46.22 -15.93 -18.51
CA THR A 6 44.92 -16.46 -18.02
C THR A 6 44.49 -15.80 -16.74
N TRP A 7 45.40 -15.48 -15.84
CA TRP A 7 45.08 -14.77 -14.59
C TRP A 7 44.65 -13.33 -14.82
N THR A 8 45.27 -12.61 -15.76
CA THR A 8 44.88 -11.27 -16.14
C THR A 8 43.49 -11.21 -16.78
N VAL A 9 43.15 -12.19 -17.63
CA VAL A 9 41.81 -12.27 -18.25
C VAL A 9 40.72 -12.55 -17.21
N ILE A 10 40.97 -13.46 -16.27
CA ILE A 10 40.04 -13.77 -15.19
C ILE A 10 39.83 -12.54 -14.26
N SER A 11 40.87 -11.80 -13.93
CA SER A 11 40.79 -10.58 -13.11
C SER A 11 40.02 -9.46 -13.79
N VAL A 12 40.17 -9.26 -15.08
CA VAL A 12 39.43 -8.24 -15.85
C VAL A 12 37.97 -8.64 -16.03
N LEU A 13 37.66 -9.90 -16.28
CA LEU A 13 36.29 -10.39 -16.33
C LEU A 13 35.55 -10.27 -14.96
N SER A 14 36.25 -10.55 -13.85
CA SER A 14 35.66 -10.38 -12.51
C SER A 14 35.35 -8.92 -12.18
N LEU A 15 36.18 -7.96 -12.59
CA LEU A 15 35.96 -6.54 -12.41
C LEU A 15 34.76 -6.02 -13.22
N ILE A 16 34.53 -6.56 -14.43
CA ILE A 16 33.39 -6.16 -15.27
C ILE A 16 32.07 -6.68 -14.70
N VAL A 17 32.04 -7.87 -14.10
CA VAL A 17 30.83 -8.44 -13.48
C VAL A 17 30.44 -7.70 -12.20
N ILE A 18 31.41 -7.23 -11.42
CA ILE A 18 31.13 -6.48 -10.17
C ILE A 18 30.60 -5.07 -10.47
N SER A 19 31.00 -4.44 -11.57
CA SER A 19 30.52 -3.09 -11.92
C SER A 19 29.10 -3.04 -12.50
N SER A 20 28.52 -4.17 -12.92
CA SER A 20 27.18 -4.22 -13.52
C SER A 20 26.03 -4.41 -12.51
N VAL A 21 26.31 -4.66 -11.23
CA VAL A 21 25.27 -4.86 -10.20
C VAL A 21 24.87 -3.55 -9.47
N ALA A 22 25.54 -2.44 -9.75
CA ALA A 22 25.46 -1.21 -8.94
C ALA A 22 24.46 -0.15 -9.41
N ALA A 23 23.38 -0.47 -10.12
CA ALA A 23 22.43 0.57 -10.55
C ALA A 23 20.97 0.12 -10.75
N ILE A 24 20.46 -0.79 -9.93
CA ILE A 24 19.00 -0.85 -9.79
C ILE A 24 18.63 0.10 -8.67
N LYS A 25 18.57 1.40 -8.98
CA LYS A 25 17.82 2.35 -8.16
C LYS A 25 16.36 1.88 -8.19
N PRO A 26 15.73 1.64 -7.03
CA PRO A 26 14.28 1.41 -7.03
C PRO A 26 13.65 2.61 -7.73
N GLY A 27 12.98 2.33 -8.86
CA GLY A 27 12.38 3.35 -9.69
C GLY A 27 11.46 4.19 -8.81
N LYS A 28 11.69 5.49 -8.77
CA LYS A 28 10.72 6.45 -8.28
C LYS A 28 9.47 6.21 -9.13
N ASN A 29 8.41 5.66 -8.53
CA ASN A 29 7.11 5.55 -9.20
C ASN A 29 6.68 6.97 -9.58
N PRO A 30 6.65 7.34 -10.86
CA PRO A 30 6.32 8.71 -11.27
C PRO A 30 4.86 9.07 -11.02
N ASP A 31 4.04 8.15 -10.57
CA ASP A 31 2.57 8.24 -10.59
C ASP A 31 1.90 8.40 -9.22
N SER A 32 2.66 8.60 -8.15
CA SER A 32 2.09 8.69 -6.80
C SER A 32 1.93 10.14 -6.32
N SER A 33 1.28 10.99 -7.10
CA SER A 33 0.87 12.32 -6.62
C SER A 33 -0.52 12.31 -5.96
N PHE A 34 -0.81 11.30 -5.14
CA PHE A 34 -2.05 11.29 -4.37
C PHE A 34 -2.09 12.47 -3.38
N LYS A 35 -3.10 13.32 -3.50
CA LYS A 35 -3.15 14.60 -2.77
C LYS A 35 -3.63 14.49 -1.34
N ASN A 36 -4.39 13.45 -0.97
CA ASN A 36 -5.08 13.39 0.33
C ASN A 36 -4.85 12.08 1.09
N LEU A 37 -3.65 11.50 1.00
CA LEU A 37 -3.25 10.37 1.83
C LEU A 37 -2.84 10.88 3.23
N LYS A 38 -3.61 10.51 4.27
CA LYS A 38 -3.35 10.89 5.67
C LYS A 38 -2.87 9.72 6.54
N VAL A 39 -3.22 8.50 6.18
CA VAL A 39 -2.86 7.28 6.94
C VAL A 39 -1.96 6.35 6.13
N LEU A 40 -2.25 6.22 4.85
CA LEU A 40 -1.44 5.42 3.93
C LEU A 40 -0.12 6.13 3.58
N PRO A 41 0.94 5.37 3.25
CA PRO A 41 2.22 5.94 2.83
C PRO A 41 2.06 6.82 1.59
N LYS A 42 2.73 7.96 1.56
CA LYS A 42 2.65 8.89 0.43
C LYS A 42 3.28 8.34 -0.86
N ASN A 43 4.14 7.34 -0.73
CA ASN A 43 4.80 6.65 -1.84
C ASN A 43 4.12 5.34 -2.26
N ILE A 44 2.90 5.10 -1.79
CA ILE A 44 2.11 3.92 -2.17
C ILE A 44 1.88 3.92 -3.69
N SER A 45 2.01 2.75 -4.31
CA SER A 45 1.73 2.62 -5.74
C SER A 45 0.22 2.64 -6.02
N GLN A 46 -0.16 3.02 -7.26
CA GLN A 46 -1.55 2.98 -7.71
C GLN A 46 -2.16 1.58 -7.51
N LYS A 47 -1.40 0.54 -7.84
CA LYS A 47 -1.84 -0.86 -7.68
C LYS A 47 -2.13 -1.20 -6.22
N GLN A 48 -1.22 -0.85 -5.30
CA GLN A 48 -1.43 -1.10 -3.86
C GLN A 48 -2.63 -0.32 -3.32
N LEU A 49 -2.78 0.94 -3.72
CA LEU A 49 -3.93 1.75 -3.31
C LEU A 49 -5.24 1.15 -3.82
N SER A 50 -5.27 0.66 -5.07
CA SER A 50 -6.45 0.00 -5.64
C SER A 50 -6.82 -1.26 -4.87
N VAL A 51 -5.85 -2.12 -4.53
CA VAL A 51 -6.07 -3.31 -3.69
C VAL A 51 -6.68 -2.92 -2.34
N ILE A 52 -6.14 -1.90 -1.67
CA ILE A 52 -6.69 -1.45 -0.38
C ILE A 52 -8.14 -0.95 -0.54
N MET A 53 -8.42 -0.16 -1.58
CA MET A 53 -9.76 0.42 -1.77
C MET A 53 -10.80 -0.63 -2.20
N VAL A 54 -10.40 -1.64 -2.97
CA VAL A 54 -11.31 -2.70 -3.42
C VAL A 54 -11.37 -3.82 -2.37
N ASP A 55 -10.26 -4.51 -2.12
CA ASP A 55 -10.29 -5.73 -1.30
C ASP A 55 -10.59 -5.43 0.17
N GLN A 56 -10.00 -4.36 0.74
CA GLN A 56 -10.16 -4.07 2.17
C GLN A 56 -11.37 -3.19 2.48
N PHE A 57 -11.71 -2.23 1.63
CA PHE A 57 -12.84 -1.36 1.92
C PHE A 57 -14.12 -1.83 1.24
N GLN A 58 -14.10 -2.04 -0.08
CA GLN A 58 -15.32 -2.42 -0.78
C GLN A 58 -15.78 -3.82 -0.39
N ASP A 59 -14.91 -4.81 -0.43
CA ASP A 59 -15.28 -6.20 -0.21
C ASP A 59 -15.48 -6.51 1.28
N GLU A 60 -14.53 -6.10 2.15
CA GLU A 60 -14.60 -6.42 3.58
C GLU A 60 -15.67 -5.61 4.34
N LEU A 61 -16.09 -4.44 3.83
CA LEU A 61 -17.16 -3.62 4.41
C LEU A 61 -18.49 -3.72 3.65
N GLY A 62 -18.50 -4.33 2.46
CA GLY A 62 -19.71 -4.42 1.61
C GLY A 62 -20.22 -3.05 1.14
N VAL A 63 -19.31 -2.09 0.87
CA VAL A 63 -19.65 -0.72 0.48
C VAL A 63 -19.13 -0.39 -0.91
N SER A 64 -19.77 0.58 -1.58
CA SER A 64 -19.26 1.12 -2.84
C SER A 64 -18.41 2.38 -2.63
N CYS A 65 -17.69 2.81 -3.67
CA CYS A 65 -16.76 3.95 -3.61
C CYS A 65 -17.42 5.24 -3.09
N ASN A 66 -18.69 5.47 -3.46
CA ASN A 66 -19.44 6.65 -3.07
C ASN A 66 -19.87 6.65 -1.60
N PHE A 67 -19.69 5.58 -0.86
CA PHE A 67 -19.91 5.55 0.58
C PHE A 67 -18.95 6.51 1.31
N CYS A 68 -17.66 6.49 0.94
CA CYS A 68 -16.62 7.32 1.55
C CYS A 68 -16.15 8.49 0.68
N HIS A 69 -16.40 8.45 -0.63
CA HIS A 69 -15.97 9.49 -1.57
C HIS A 69 -17.18 10.23 -2.12
N SER A 70 -17.14 11.58 -2.07
CA SER A 70 -18.16 12.42 -2.68
C SER A 70 -18.05 12.38 -4.21
N GLU A 71 -19.09 12.83 -4.88
CA GLU A 71 -19.10 13.00 -6.33
C GLU A 71 -18.76 14.45 -6.66
N ASN A 72 -17.90 14.63 -7.65
CA ASN A 72 -17.66 15.95 -8.24
C ASN A 72 -18.90 16.37 -9.03
N LYS A 73 -19.53 17.48 -8.64
CA LYS A 73 -20.81 17.95 -9.19
C LYS A 73 -20.77 18.33 -10.68
N GLU A 74 -19.58 18.66 -11.18
CA GLU A 74 -19.40 19.07 -12.58
C GLU A 74 -19.12 17.88 -13.50
N THR A 75 -18.30 16.93 -13.02
CA THR A 75 -17.82 15.80 -13.83
C THR A 75 -18.55 14.50 -13.58
N HIS A 76 -19.40 14.44 -12.55
CA HIS A 76 -20.07 13.23 -12.08
C HIS A 76 -19.11 12.04 -11.77
N LYS A 77 -17.84 12.36 -11.50
CA LYS A 77 -16.82 11.36 -11.13
C LYS A 77 -16.56 11.41 -9.63
N PRO A 78 -16.10 10.31 -9.03
CA PRO A 78 -15.72 10.31 -7.62
C PRO A 78 -14.63 11.34 -7.33
N ASP A 79 -14.86 12.17 -6.31
CA ASP A 79 -13.85 13.07 -5.76
C ASP A 79 -13.07 12.35 -4.65
N TYR A 80 -11.94 11.78 -5.02
CA TYR A 80 -11.07 11.07 -4.08
C TYR A 80 -10.29 12.01 -3.15
N VAL A 81 -10.28 13.31 -3.41
CA VAL A 81 -9.53 14.30 -2.62
C VAL A 81 -10.38 14.90 -1.52
N SER A 82 -11.66 15.16 -1.79
CA SER A 82 -12.59 15.75 -0.84
C SER A 82 -12.70 14.96 0.47
N ASP A 83 -12.78 15.67 1.58
CA ASP A 83 -13.09 15.13 2.92
C ASP A 83 -14.52 15.47 3.37
N GLU A 84 -15.40 15.78 2.42
CA GLU A 84 -16.80 16.16 2.70
C GLU A 84 -17.58 15.06 3.42
N LYS A 85 -17.29 13.79 3.13
CA LYS A 85 -17.97 12.64 3.73
C LYS A 85 -17.33 12.24 5.06
N PRO A 86 -18.11 12.22 6.16
CA PRO A 86 -17.60 11.84 7.48
C PRO A 86 -17.12 10.38 7.52
N GLU A 87 -17.71 9.49 6.71
CA GLU A 87 -17.32 8.08 6.60
C GLU A 87 -15.86 7.92 6.20
N LYS A 88 -15.33 8.82 5.38
CA LYS A 88 -13.92 8.82 5.00
C LYS A 88 -12.99 9.09 6.19
N GLN A 89 -13.40 9.97 7.09
CA GLN A 89 -12.64 10.23 8.32
C GLN A 89 -12.75 9.07 9.31
N ILE A 90 -13.94 8.49 9.44
CA ILE A 90 -14.17 7.29 10.27
C ILE A 90 -13.29 6.14 9.76
N ALA A 91 -13.26 5.90 8.44
CA ALA A 91 -12.39 4.88 7.84
C ALA A 91 -10.91 5.09 8.19
N ARG A 92 -10.42 6.33 8.19
CA ARG A 92 -9.04 6.64 8.59
C ARG A 92 -8.77 6.28 10.06
N LEU A 93 -9.71 6.54 10.95
CA LEU A 93 -9.59 6.16 12.37
C LEU A 93 -9.59 4.64 12.53
N MET A 94 -10.44 3.93 11.78
CA MET A 94 -10.47 2.46 11.78
C MET A 94 -9.15 1.88 11.27
N MET A 95 -8.58 2.42 10.19
CA MET A 95 -7.25 2.05 9.70
C MET A 95 -6.18 2.20 10.78
N GLN A 96 -6.17 3.32 11.51
CA GLN A 96 -5.20 3.55 12.58
C GLN A 96 -5.38 2.56 13.72
N MET A 97 -6.63 2.25 14.09
CA MET A 97 -6.96 1.27 15.11
C MET A 97 -6.49 -0.13 14.71
N THR A 98 -6.82 -0.60 13.51
CA THR A 98 -6.43 -1.91 12.99
C THR A 98 -4.91 -2.06 12.94
N ASN A 99 -4.21 -1.06 12.41
CA ASN A 99 -2.74 -1.03 12.41
C ASN A 99 -2.15 -1.09 13.82
N ARG A 100 -2.75 -0.37 14.77
CA ARG A 100 -2.32 -0.38 16.17
C ARG A 100 -2.51 -1.76 16.81
N ILE A 101 -3.61 -2.44 16.55
CA ILE A 101 -3.88 -3.79 17.03
C ILE A 101 -2.81 -4.76 16.49
N ASN A 102 -2.62 -4.79 15.17
CA ASN A 102 -1.64 -5.65 14.54
C ASN A 102 -0.22 -5.40 15.07
N LYS A 103 0.19 -4.15 15.18
CA LYS A 103 1.51 -3.77 15.67
C LYS A 103 1.71 -4.08 17.15
N LYS A 104 0.75 -3.69 18.01
CA LYS A 104 0.91 -3.77 19.46
C LYS A 104 0.73 -5.18 19.99
N TYR A 105 -0.30 -5.88 19.56
CA TYR A 105 -0.70 -7.17 20.12
C TYR A 105 -0.12 -8.35 19.35
N PHE A 106 -0.04 -8.25 18.03
CA PHE A 106 0.52 -9.32 17.20
C PHE A 106 1.99 -9.11 16.83
N LYS A 107 2.60 -7.99 17.27
CA LYS A 107 4.04 -7.69 17.05
C LYS A 107 4.43 -7.61 15.55
N LEU A 108 3.50 -7.30 14.68
CA LEU A 108 3.76 -7.15 13.24
C LEU A 108 4.45 -5.79 13.00
N GLY A 109 5.75 -5.82 12.71
CA GLY A 109 6.57 -4.59 12.61
C GLY A 109 6.14 -3.62 11.53
N HIS A 110 5.61 -4.12 10.42
CA HIS A 110 5.23 -3.34 9.24
C HIS A 110 3.80 -3.61 8.76
N ALA A 111 2.94 -4.19 9.63
CA ALA A 111 1.56 -4.45 9.25
C ALA A 111 0.84 -3.16 8.90
N MET A 112 0.51 -3.01 7.64
CA MET A 112 -0.36 -1.97 7.12
C MET A 112 -1.61 -2.61 6.52
N ILE A 113 -2.70 -1.86 6.53
CA ILE A 113 -3.90 -2.26 5.78
C ILE A 113 -3.52 -2.53 4.32
N GLY A 114 -3.99 -3.63 3.78
CA GLY A 114 -3.60 -4.12 2.45
C GLY A 114 -2.33 -4.97 2.44
N ASP A 115 -1.69 -5.19 3.58
CA ASP A 115 -0.61 -6.16 3.71
C ASP A 115 -1.21 -7.55 3.98
N SER A 116 -0.87 -8.53 3.13
CA SER A 116 -1.29 -9.93 3.29
C SER A 116 -0.82 -10.57 4.60
N THR A 117 0.09 -9.94 5.31
CA THR A 117 0.59 -10.39 6.62
C THR A 117 -0.24 -9.87 7.80
N SER A 118 -1.21 -8.99 7.59
CA SER A 118 -2.08 -8.49 8.64
C SER A 118 -2.98 -9.59 9.19
N ILE A 119 -2.99 -9.76 10.52
CA ILE A 119 -3.84 -10.76 11.21
C ILE A 119 -5.25 -10.21 11.40
N VAL A 120 -5.36 -8.93 11.78
CA VAL A 120 -6.63 -8.25 11.92
C VAL A 120 -6.82 -7.33 10.71
N THR A 121 -7.90 -7.54 9.97
CA THR A 121 -8.31 -6.72 8.81
C THR A 121 -9.65 -6.03 9.10
N CYS A 122 -10.17 -5.26 8.17
CA CYS A 122 -11.51 -4.67 8.28
C CYS A 122 -12.57 -5.79 8.41
N GLY A 123 -12.45 -6.84 7.60
CA GLY A 123 -13.39 -7.98 7.58
C GLY A 123 -13.42 -8.77 8.88
N THR A 124 -12.35 -8.74 9.68
CA THR A 124 -12.32 -9.41 10.99
C THR A 124 -13.46 -8.96 11.91
N CYS A 125 -13.81 -7.66 11.86
CA CYS A 125 -14.88 -7.09 12.67
C CYS A 125 -16.14 -6.81 11.85
N HIS A 126 -16.00 -6.38 10.60
CA HIS A 126 -17.12 -5.90 9.78
C HIS A 126 -17.85 -7.01 9.02
N GLN A 127 -17.17 -8.11 8.64
CA GLN A 127 -17.79 -9.28 8.01
C GLN A 127 -18.69 -8.93 6.81
N GLY A 128 -18.22 -8.03 5.93
CA GLY A 128 -18.94 -7.57 4.76
C GLY A 128 -20.05 -6.54 5.05
N LYS A 129 -20.02 -5.89 6.21
CA LYS A 129 -21.02 -4.85 6.60
C LYS A 129 -20.35 -3.56 7.01
N PRO A 130 -20.90 -2.39 6.65
CA PRO A 130 -20.31 -1.08 7.01
C PRO A 130 -20.29 -0.82 8.53
N LEU A 131 -21.20 -1.45 9.26
CA LEU A 131 -21.23 -1.44 10.74
C LEU A 131 -21.13 -2.87 11.24
N PRO A 132 -20.21 -3.14 12.21
CA PRO A 132 -20.15 -4.45 12.85
C PRO A 132 -21.47 -4.77 13.55
N GLU A 133 -21.87 -6.04 13.52
CA GLU A 133 -23.03 -6.48 14.30
C GLU A 133 -22.69 -6.38 15.80
N LYS A 134 -23.68 -5.94 16.56
CA LYS A 134 -23.58 -6.01 18.03
C LYS A 134 -23.78 -7.44 18.46
N PHE A 135 -22.85 -7.94 19.25
CA PHE A 135 -22.95 -9.24 19.92
C PHE A 135 -23.93 -9.15 21.09
#